data_023eb56e6cb6c1765b983b08f68d7b47
#
_entry.id   023eb56e6cb6c1765b983b08f68d7b47
#
_cell.length_a   1.000
_cell.length_b   1.000
_cell.length_c   1.000
_cell.angle_alpha   90.00
_cell.angle_beta   90.00
_cell.angle_gamma   90.00
#
_symmetry.space_group_name_H-M   'P 1'
#
loop_
_entity.id
_entity.type
_entity.pdbx_description
1 polymer ?
#
loop_
_entity_poly.entity_id
_entity_poly.type
_entity_poly.pdbx_seq_one_letter_code
_entity_poly.pdbx_strand_id
1 'polypeptide(L)'
;MRVGCPKEIKNHEYRVGLTPGSVREYVAHGHEVIVESKAGAGIGADDDSYRAAGARIVPAARDVFEKADMVVKVKEPQPSEWAQLREGQILYTYLHLAPDPEQTQGLLKSGVTAIAYETVTDERGGLPLLAPMSEVAGRLAIQAGATSLQKANGGRGILLGGVPGVLPAKVAIIGGGVVGLHAAKMAAGLGADVSILDRSLPRLRQLDDIFNGRVHTRYSTIDALEEEVFSADLVIGAVLIPGAAAPKLVTREMLSAMKKGAVIVDVAIDQGGCFETSHATTHSEPTYEVDGIVHYCVANMPGAVPITSAHALNNATLHYXPLRSATRRSRPQGHCRRPASACRPERPPRPRDECCCGRSARLRRPCARGRPQRRLIPVCANRPGAVLRRARAQRASMRH
;
A
#
# COMPACT_ATOMS: atom_id res chain seq x y z
N MET A 1 -4.98 25.12 -3.48
CA MET A 1 -3.55 24.91 -3.80
C MET A 1 -3.40 24.45 -5.24
N ARG A 2 -2.21 24.60 -5.79
CA ARG A 2 -1.88 24.07 -7.11
C ARG A 2 -1.20 22.72 -6.96
N VAL A 3 -1.82 21.68 -7.52
CA VAL A 3 -1.33 20.29 -7.47
C VAL A 3 -0.67 19.98 -8.81
N GLY A 4 0.55 19.49 -8.76
CA GLY A 4 1.34 19.20 -9.95
C GLY A 4 1.61 17.70 -10.12
N CYS A 5 1.50 17.21 -11.35
CA CYS A 5 1.83 15.81 -11.67
C CYS A 5 2.84 15.80 -12.82
N PRO A 6 4.12 15.55 -12.55
CA PRO A 6 5.11 15.37 -13.63
C PRO A 6 4.99 13.98 -14.22
N LYS A 7 5.57 13.78 -15.39
CA LYS A 7 5.77 12.48 -16.00
C LYS A 7 6.83 11.72 -15.20
N GLU A 8 6.62 10.42 -15.00
CA GLU A 8 7.63 9.56 -14.36
C GLU A 8 8.81 9.34 -15.32
N ILE A 9 10.02 9.41 -14.77
CA ILE A 9 11.26 9.30 -15.57
C ILE A 9 12.12 8.09 -15.19
N LYS A 10 11.74 7.37 -14.13
CA LYS A 10 12.46 6.15 -13.73
C LYS A 10 12.24 5.06 -14.78
N ASN A 11 13.29 4.29 -15.04
CA ASN A 11 13.25 3.22 -16.05
C ASN A 11 12.10 2.24 -15.78
N HIS A 12 11.34 1.90 -16.79
CA HIS A 12 10.15 1.02 -16.74
C HIS A 12 9.07 1.50 -15.76
N GLU A 13 8.99 2.82 -15.52
CA GLU A 13 7.86 3.40 -14.77
C GLU A 13 6.87 4.02 -15.74
N TYR A 14 5.76 3.35 -15.93
CA TYR A 14 4.70 3.74 -16.87
C TYR A 14 3.44 4.25 -16.17
N ARG A 15 3.42 4.21 -14.84
CA ARG A 15 2.30 4.72 -14.03
C ARG A 15 2.35 6.25 -14.02
N VAL A 16 1.32 6.87 -13.44
CA VAL A 16 1.21 8.33 -13.27
C VAL A 16 0.62 8.66 -11.89
N GLY A 17 1.10 9.72 -11.28
CA GLY A 17 0.67 10.15 -9.96
C GLY A 17 -0.81 10.53 -9.88
N LEU A 18 -1.34 11.13 -10.95
CA LEU A 18 -2.76 11.50 -11.03
C LEU A 18 -3.38 10.97 -12.32
N THR A 19 -4.45 10.19 -12.21
CA THR A 19 -5.28 9.80 -13.36
C THR A 19 -6.23 10.96 -13.71
N PRO A 20 -6.82 11.01 -14.92
CA PRO A 20 -7.84 12.01 -15.22
C PRO A 20 -9.02 12.01 -14.22
N GLY A 21 -9.42 10.84 -13.73
CA GLY A 21 -10.45 10.74 -12.69
C GLY A 21 -10.04 11.46 -11.40
N SER A 22 -8.80 11.27 -10.96
CA SER A 22 -8.26 11.94 -9.78
C SER A 22 -8.18 13.46 -9.97
N VAL A 23 -7.79 13.89 -11.17
CA VAL A 23 -7.78 15.32 -11.52
C VAL A 23 -9.16 15.94 -11.34
N ARG A 24 -10.23 15.29 -11.82
CA ARG A 24 -11.59 15.78 -11.64
C ARG A 24 -11.96 15.97 -10.18
N GLU A 25 -11.53 15.04 -9.31
CA GLU A 25 -11.77 15.14 -7.87
C GLU A 25 -11.05 16.36 -7.26
N TYR A 26 -9.77 16.55 -7.59
CA TYR A 26 -9.01 17.70 -7.11
C TYR A 26 -9.65 19.01 -7.58
N VAL A 27 -10.02 19.12 -8.85
CA VAL A 27 -10.66 20.30 -9.43
C VAL A 27 -12.01 20.56 -8.75
N ALA A 28 -12.83 19.52 -8.54
CA ALA A 28 -14.14 19.64 -7.87
C ALA A 28 -13.98 20.16 -6.42
N HIS A 29 -12.83 19.92 -5.80
CA HIS A 29 -12.53 20.42 -4.45
C HIS A 29 -11.82 21.78 -4.44
N GLY A 30 -11.78 22.48 -5.59
CA GLY A 30 -11.27 23.84 -5.71
C GLY A 30 -9.75 23.96 -5.83
N HIS A 31 -9.08 22.88 -6.26
CA HIS A 31 -7.64 22.91 -6.52
C HIS A 31 -7.38 23.19 -8.01
N GLU A 32 -6.31 23.90 -8.30
CA GLU A 32 -5.76 24.01 -9.65
C GLU A 32 -4.87 22.78 -9.87
N VAL A 33 -5.00 22.09 -11.01
CA VAL A 33 -4.15 20.93 -11.33
C VAL A 33 -3.36 21.21 -12.59
N ILE A 34 -2.04 21.01 -12.52
CA ILE A 34 -1.12 21.08 -13.66
C ILE A 34 -0.50 19.70 -13.89
N VAL A 35 -0.48 19.27 -15.15
CA VAL A 35 0.03 17.94 -15.53
C VAL A 35 1.05 18.13 -16.67
N GLU A 36 2.18 17.48 -16.57
CA GLU A 36 3.17 17.47 -17.64
C GLU A 36 2.62 16.73 -18.86
N SER A 37 2.87 17.26 -20.05
CA SER A 37 2.47 16.65 -21.32
C SER A 37 2.96 15.19 -21.40
N LYS A 38 2.06 14.30 -21.82
CA LYS A 38 2.30 12.85 -21.95
C LYS A 38 2.54 12.12 -20.63
N ALA A 39 2.25 12.73 -19.46
CA ALA A 39 2.44 12.07 -18.18
C ALA A 39 1.60 10.80 -18.06
N GLY A 40 0.38 10.79 -18.61
CA GLY A 40 -0.52 9.65 -18.58
C GLY A 40 -0.38 8.65 -19.73
N ALA A 41 0.57 8.85 -20.63
CA ALA A 41 0.72 8.01 -21.84
C ALA A 41 0.84 6.51 -21.51
N GLY A 42 1.54 6.17 -20.45
CA GLY A 42 1.73 4.78 -20.02
C GLY A 42 0.46 4.08 -19.55
N ILE A 43 -0.59 4.84 -19.23
CA ILE A 43 -1.90 4.29 -18.85
C ILE A 43 -2.97 4.53 -19.93
N GLY A 44 -2.56 5.01 -21.11
CA GLY A 44 -3.47 5.30 -22.21
C GLY A 44 -4.26 6.61 -22.06
N ALA A 45 -3.88 7.48 -21.11
CA ALA A 45 -4.52 8.77 -20.90
C ALA A 45 -3.69 9.87 -21.60
N ASP A 46 -4.28 10.47 -22.63
CA ASP A 46 -3.64 11.54 -23.38
C ASP A 46 -3.86 12.92 -22.73
N ASP A 47 -3.19 13.94 -23.25
CA ASP A 47 -3.28 15.30 -22.74
C ASP A 47 -4.72 15.86 -22.83
N ASP A 48 -5.50 15.46 -23.83
CA ASP A 48 -6.88 15.93 -23.97
C ASP A 48 -7.79 15.33 -22.90
N SER A 49 -7.57 14.11 -22.50
CA SER A 49 -8.24 13.48 -21.36
C SER A 49 -8.02 14.28 -20.06
N TYR A 50 -6.81 14.76 -19.85
CA TYR A 50 -6.47 15.61 -18.69
C TYR A 50 -7.09 17.00 -18.80
N ARG A 51 -7.09 17.62 -20.00
CA ARG A 51 -7.76 18.91 -20.23
C ARG A 51 -9.26 18.80 -19.96
N ALA A 52 -9.89 17.74 -20.44
CA ALA A 52 -11.31 17.47 -20.21
C ALA A 52 -11.62 17.25 -18.72
N ALA A 53 -10.65 16.75 -17.95
CA ALA A 53 -10.73 16.58 -16.49
C ALA A 53 -10.52 17.89 -15.72
N GLY A 54 -10.10 18.97 -16.41
CA GLY A 54 -9.87 20.30 -15.80
C GLY A 54 -8.42 20.62 -15.49
N ALA A 55 -7.46 19.79 -15.91
CA ALA A 55 -6.05 20.09 -15.72
C ALA A 55 -5.51 21.05 -16.79
N ARG A 56 -4.54 21.84 -16.41
CA ARG A 56 -3.72 22.60 -17.35
C ARG A 56 -2.49 21.76 -17.71
N ILE A 57 -2.26 21.54 -19.00
CA ILE A 57 -1.09 20.82 -19.50
C ILE A 57 0.09 21.78 -19.61
N VAL A 58 1.26 21.37 -19.12
CA VAL A 58 2.52 22.08 -19.24
C VAL A 58 3.54 21.23 -20.02
N PRO A 59 4.46 21.87 -20.77
CA PRO A 59 5.34 21.12 -21.67
C PRO A 59 6.45 20.33 -20.96
N ALA A 60 6.84 20.70 -19.76
CA ALA A 60 8.00 20.10 -19.10
C ALA A 60 7.81 19.93 -17.59
N ALA A 61 8.50 18.95 -17.02
CA ALA A 61 8.53 18.70 -15.57
C ALA A 61 8.92 19.95 -14.77
N ARG A 62 9.87 20.74 -15.29
CA ARG A 62 10.30 21.99 -14.64
C ARG A 62 9.12 22.89 -14.34
N ASP A 63 8.17 23.04 -15.27
CA ASP A 63 6.98 23.86 -15.05
C ASP A 63 6.12 23.34 -13.90
N VAL A 64 6.07 22.01 -13.75
CA VAL A 64 5.34 21.37 -12.64
C VAL A 64 6.04 21.69 -11.32
N PHE A 65 7.34 21.42 -11.21
CA PHE A 65 8.10 21.61 -9.97
C PHE A 65 8.12 23.07 -9.54
N GLU A 66 8.28 24.01 -10.49
CA GLU A 66 8.32 25.44 -10.21
C GLU A 66 6.98 25.98 -9.71
N LYS A 67 5.87 25.54 -10.29
CA LYS A 67 4.55 26.16 -10.06
C LYS A 67 3.71 25.45 -8.99
N ALA A 68 3.92 24.15 -8.75
CA ALA A 68 3.08 23.39 -7.84
C ALA A 68 3.36 23.69 -6.37
N ASP A 69 2.30 23.73 -5.55
CA ASP A 69 2.37 23.75 -4.09
C ASP A 69 2.58 22.31 -3.58
N MET A 70 1.99 21.32 -4.29
CA MET A 70 2.13 19.90 -4.00
C MET A 70 2.43 19.15 -5.29
N VAL A 71 3.52 18.40 -5.29
CA VAL A 71 3.90 17.50 -6.40
C VAL A 71 3.47 16.07 -6.05
N VAL A 72 2.68 15.46 -6.93
CA VAL A 72 2.18 14.08 -6.76
C VAL A 72 2.86 13.19 -7.79
N LYS A 73 3.56 12.17 -7.32
CA LYS A 73 4.28 11.20 -8.15
C LYS A 73 3.92 9.77 -7.74
N VAL A 74 4.44 8.82 -8.46
CA VAL A 74 4.39 7.40 -8.08
C VAL A 74 5.70 6.98 -7.42
N LYS A 75 6.82 7.17 -8.11
CA LYS A 75 8.14 6.72 -7.65
C LYS A 75 8.96 7.88 -7.08
N GLU A 76 9.96 7.48 -6.33
CA GLU A 76 10.93 8.38 -5.70
C GLU A 76 11.53 9.35 -6.73
N PRO A 77 11.67 10.64 -6.35
CA PRO A 77 12.22 11.63 -7.27
C PRO A 77 13.67 11.32 -7.59
N GLN A 78 14.03 11.43 -8.87
CA GLN A 78 15.38 11.21 -9.36
C GLN A 78 16.26 12.45 -9.11
N PRO A 79 17.61 12.38 -9.25
CA PRO A 79 18.51 13.53 -8.99
C PRO A 79 18.11 14.81 -9.68
N SER A 80 17.69 14.74 -10.94
CA SER A 80 17.21 15.90 -11.70
C SER A 80 15.90 16.49 -11.17
N GLU A 81 15.14 15.70 -10.41
CA GLU A 81 13.84 16.11 -9.85
C GLU A 81 13.99 16.72 -8.45
N TRP A 82 14.73 16.05 -7.53
CA TRP A 82 14.87 16.61 -6.18
C TRP A 82 15.64 17.94 -6.17
N ALA A 83 16.48 18.18 -7.18
CA ALA A 83 17.17 19.45 -7.33
C ALA A 83 16.21 20.62 -7.65
N GLN A 84 14.97 20.32 -8.06
CA GLN A 84 13.95 21.33 -8.39
C GLN A 84 12.94 21.55 -7.24
N LEU A 85 13.01 20.73 -6.19
CA LEU A 85 12.13 20.87 -5.02
C LEU A 85 12.57 22.07 -4.15
N ARG A 86 11.62 22.64 -3.39
CA ARG A 86 11.88 23.84 -2.59
C ARG A 86 11.17 23.83 -1.24
N GLU A 87 11.62 24.67 -0.36
CA GLU A 87 11.00 24.86 0.96
C GLU A 87 9.53 25.27 0.81
N GLY A 88 8.66 24.73 1.65
CA GLY A 88 7.23 25.01 1.66
C GLY A 88 6.43 24.19 0.65
N GLN A 89 7.09 23.49 -0.26
CA GLN A 89 6.44 22.58 -1.21
C GLN A 89 6.15 21.23 -0.55
N ILE A 90 5.10 20.54 -1.00
CA ILE A 90 4.78 19.18 -0.56
C ILE A 90 5.14 18.21 -1.69
N LEU A 91 5.85 17.13 -1.36
CA LEU A 91 6.08 16.01 -2.26
C LEU A 91 5.32 14.80 -1.72
N TYR A 92 4.45 14.19 -2.53
CA TYR A 92 3.56 13.09 -2.15
C TYR A 92 3.78 11.92 -3.11
N THR A 93 4.50 10.88 -2.65
CA THR A 93 5.02 9.79 -3.51
C THR A 93 5.57 8.65 -2.65
N TYR A 94 5.93 7.51 -3.28
CA TYR A 94 6.84 6.53 -2.65
C TYR A 94 8.25 7.13 -2.60
N LEU A 95 8.95 6.93 -1.50
CA LEU A 95 10.28 7.48 -1.29
C LEU A 95 11.39 6.42 -1.14
N HIS A 96 11.13 5.32 -0.45
CA HIS A 96 12.11 4.25 -0.23
C HIS A 96 13.46 4.78 0.27
N LEU A 97 13.48 5.64 1.29
CA LEU A 97 14.68 6.39 1.72
C LEU A 97 15.82 5.53 2.29
N ALA A 98 15.49 4.38 2.90
CA ALA A 98 16.48 3.57 3.59
C ALA A 98 17.65 3.11 2.70
N PRO A 99 17.40 2.62 1.47
CA PRO A 99 18.48 2.22 0.58
C PRO A 99 19.11 3.37 -0.22
N ASP A 100 18.61 4.61 -0.12
CA ASP A 100 19.07 5.73 -0.96
C ASP A 100 19.46 6.96 -0.12
N PRO A 101 20.70 6.99 0.42
CA PRO A 101 21.20 8.13 1.19
C PRO A 101 21.31 9.43 0.37
N GLU A 102 21.61 9.34 -0.92
CA GLU A 102 21.72 10.54 -1.81
C GLU A 102 20.38 11.24 -1.95
N GLN A 103 19.31 10.49 -2.27
CA GLN A 103 17.96 11.02 -2.32
C GLN A 103 17.57 11.66 -0.97
N THR A 104 17.89 10.97 0.13
CA THR A 104 17.60 11.47 1.48
C THR A 104 18.25 12.84 1.72
N GLN A 105 19.53 12.97 1.37
CA GLN A 105 20.26 14.25 1.50
C GLN A 105 19.70 15.32 0.56
N GLY A 106 19.35 14.95 -0.67
CA GLY A 106 18.73 15.86 -1.63
C GLY A 106 17.42 16.43 -1.11
N LEU A 107 16.55 15.58 -0.57
CA LEU A 107 15.27 15.99 0.02
C LEU A 107 15.47 16.89 1.25
N LEU A 108 16.42 16.55 2.13
CA LEU A 108 16.75 17.36 3.30
C LEU A 108 17.23 18.75 2.90
N LYS A 109 18.10 18.83 1.88
CA LYS A 109 18.63 20.09 1.34
C LYS A 109 17.53 20.99 0.76
N SER A 110 16.55 20.40 0.06
CA SER A 110 15.48 21.15 -0.60
C SER A 110 14.51 21.80 0.38
N GLY A 111 14.41 21.31 1.62
CA GLY A 111 13.44 21.79 2.60
C GLY A 111 11.99 21.40 2.29
N VAL A 112 11.78 20.50 1.33
CA VAL A 112 10.44 20.02 0.94
C VAL A 112 9.77 19.25 2.09
N THR A 113 8.45 19.34 2.21
CA THR A 113 7.68 18.45 3.09
C THR A 113 7.35 17.17 2.31
N ALA A 114 8.17 16.13 2.50
CA ALA A 114 8.02 14.88 1.78
C ALA A 114 7.15 13.89 2.57
N ILE A 115 6.07 13.41 1.94
CA ILE A 115 5.13 12.43 2.52
C ILE A 115 5.31 11.11 1.75
N ALA A 116 5.88 10.13 2.42
CA ALA A 116 6.14 8.80 1.85
C ALA A 116 4.88 7.94 1.93
N TYR A 117 4.36 7.49 0.80
CA TYR A 117 3.18 6.62 0.74
C TYR A 117 3.35 5.37 1.62
N GLU A 118 4.52 4.77 1.60
CA GLU A 118 4.81 3.53 2.30
C GLU A 118 4.88 3.65 3.83
N THR A 119 4.84 4.88 4.37
CA THR A 119 4.88 5.11 5.83
C THR A 119 3.59 5.71 6.39
N VAL A 120 2.63 6.02 5.53
CA VAL A 120 1.30 6.48 6.00
C VAL A 120 0.59 5.30 6.65
N THR A 121 0.15 5.50 7.91
CA THR A 121 -0.56 4.46 8.67
C THR A 121 -2.00 4.85 8.93
N ASP A 122 -2.88 3.85 8.95
CA ASP A 122 -4.25 4.00 9.43
C ASP A 122 -4.31 3.85 10.97
N GLU A 123 -5.50 3.97 11.54
CA GLU A 123 -5.73 3.87 12.99
C GLU A 123 -5.35 2.50 13.57
N ARG A 124 -5.28 1.47 12.75
CA ARG A 124 -4.96 0.09 13.15
C ARG A 124 -3.49 -0.27 12.88
N GLY A 125 -2.70 0.70 12.41
CA GLY A 125 -1.30 0.48 12.04
C GLY A 125 -1.10 -0.17 10.68
N GLY A 126 -2.15 -0.28 9.88
CA GLY A 126 -2.06 -0.74 8.49
C GLY A 126 -1.40 0.31 7.60
N LEU A 127 -0.94 -0.10 6.42
CA LEU A 127 -0.26 0.77 5.44
C LEU A 127 -1.16 0.97 4.22
N PRO A 128 -2.19 1.83 4.32
CA PRO A 128 -3.24 1.92 3.30
C PRO A 128 -2.77 2.39 1.93
N LEU A 129 -1.65 3.14 1.85
CA LEU A 129 -1.12 3.61 0.57
C LEU A 129 -0.08 2.63 -0.02
N LEU A 130 0.44 1.69 0.78
CA LEU A 130 1.28 0.60 0.28
C LEU A 130 0.43 -0.60 -0.16
N ALA A 131 -0.68 -0.85 0.51
CA ALA A 131 -1.54 -2.02 0.27
C ALA A 131 -1.92 -2.22 -1.20
N PRO A 132 -2.33 -1.19 -1.98
CA PRO A 132 -2.69 -1.40 -3.39
C PRO A 132 -1.56 -1.99 -4.22
N MET A 133 -0.32 -1.54 -3.99
CA MET A 133 0.83 -2.08 -4.73
C MET A 133 1.17 -3.51 -4.30
N SER A 134 0.98 -3.82 -3.02
CA SER A 134 1.11 -5.19 -2.50
C SER A 134 0.04 -6.13 -3.09
N GLU A 135 -1.17 -5.63 -3.28
CA GLU A 135 -2.27 -6.39 -3.91
C GLU A 135 -1.94 -6.70 -5.38
N VAL A 136 -1.48 -5.69 -6.12
CA VAL A 136 -1.05 -5.87 -7.52
C VAL A 136 0.13 -6.83 -7.60
N ALA A 137 1.16 -6.64 -6.78
CA ALA A 137 2.35 -7.49 -6.79
C ALA A 137 2.01 -8.96 -6.51
N GLY A 138 1.16 -9.22 -5.50
CA GLY A 138 0.74 -10.59 -5.17
C GLY A 138 0.01 -11.27 -6.33
N ARG A 139 -0.86 -10.55 -7.01
CA ARG A 139 -1.59 -11.08 -8.18
C ARG A 139 -0.65 -11.32 -9.36
N LEU A 140 0.23 -10.36 -9.64
CA LEU A 140 1.20 -10.45 -10.74
C LEU A 140 2.22 -11.56 -10.52
N ALA A 141 2.59 -11.84 -9.26
CA ALA A 141 3.53 -12.91 -8.92
C ALA A 141 3.08 -14.28 -9.46
N ILE A 142 1.77 -14.54 -9.43
CA ILE A 142 1.22 -15.80 -9.95
C ILE A 142 1.23 -15.81 -11.50
N GLN A 143 0.95 -14.70 -12.16
CA GLN A 143 1.05 -14.60 -13.61
C GLN A 143 2.49 -14.83 -14.08
N ALA A 144 3.45 -14.13 -13.44
CA ALA A 144 4.88 -14.28 -13.73
C ALA A 144 5.36 -15.71 -13.46
N GLY A 145 4.99 -16.26 -12.30
CA GLY A 145 5.34 -17.64 -11.93
C GLY A 145 4.80 -18.67 -12.91
N ALA A 146 3.54 -18.53 -13.31
CA ALA A 146 2.90 -19.44 -14.28
C ALA A 146 3.60 -19.39 -15.65
N THR A 147 3.99 -18.17 -16.09
CA THR A 147 4.73 -18.00 -17.33
C THR A 147 6.12 -18.64 -17.23
N SER A 148 6.81 -18.42 -16.11
CA SER A 148 8.17 -18.95 -15.88
C SER A 148 8.17 -20.49 -15.74
N LEU A 149 7.06 -21.11 -15.34
CA LEU A 149 6.93 -22.58 -15.29
C LEU A 149 6.91 -23.25 -16.67
N GLN A 150 6.69 -22.47 -17.74
CA GLN A 150 6.68 -23.00 -19.10
C GLN A 150 8.09 -23.45 -19.53
N LYS A 151 8.17 -24.52 -20.31
CA LYS A 151 9.45 -25.13 -20.71
C LYS A 151 10.35 -24.15 -21.46
N ALA A 152 9.76 -23.30 -22.31
CA ALA A 152 10.50 -22.30 -23.08
C ALA A 152 11.16 -21.23 -22.22
N ASN A 153 10.70 -21.07 -20.97
CA ASN A 153 11.21 -20.07 -20.02
C ASN A 153 12.10 -20.70 -18.93
N GLY A 154 12.60 -21.91 -19.16
CA GLY A 154 13.46 -22.63 -18.22
C GLY A 154 12.69 -23.46 -17.17
N GLY A 155 11.39 -23.29 -17.10
CA GLY A 155 10.55 -23.98 -16.12
C GLY A 155 10.38 -25.47 -16.37
N ARG A 156 9.77 -26.16 -15.39
CA ARG A 156 9.63 -27.62 -15.45
C ARG A 156 8.51 -28.11 -16.40
N GLY A 157 7.74 -27.19 -17.00
CA GLY A 157 6.71 -27.52 -18.00
C GLY A 157 5.42 -28.03 -17.38
N ILE A 158 4.95 -27.41 -16.29
CA ILE A 158 3.72 -27.77 -15.60
C ILE A 158 2.70 -26.63 -15.64
N LEU A 159 1.44 -26.94 -15.81
CA LEU A 159 0.33 -26.01 -15.82
C LEU A 159 -0.22 -25.84 -14.39
N LEU A 160 -0.40 -24.60 -13.93
CA LEU A 160 -0.83 -24.34 -12.53
C LEU A 160 -2.08 -25.11 -12.14
N GLY A 161 -3.13 -25.06 -12.96
CA GLY A 161 -4.42 -25.71 -12.64
C GLY A 161 -4.54 -27.16 -13.05
N GLY A 162 -3.49 -27.76 -13.64
CA GLY A 162 -3.62 -29.10 -14.23
C GLY A 162 -4.66 -29.15 -15.35
N VAL A 163 -5.11 -30.35 -15.68
CA VAL A 163 -6.24 -30.61 -16.59
C VAL A 163 -6.97 -31.87 -16.12
N PRO A 164 -8.19 -32.15 -16.58
CA PRO A 164 -8.87 -33.38 -16.18
C PRO A 164 -7.96 -34.63 -16.34
N GLY A 165 -7.76 -35.34 -15.25
CA GLY A 165 -6.88 -36.53 -15.19
C GLY A 165 -5.41 -36.23 -14.85
N VAL A 166 -5.02 -34.92 -14.75
CA VAL A 166 -3.66 -34.49 -14.38
C VAL A 166 -3.73 -33.51 -13.22
N LEU A 167 -3.00 -33.80 -12.13
CA LEU A 167 -3.01 -32.98 -10.94
C LEU A 167 -2.47 -31.57 -11.21
N PRO A 168 -2.96 -30.58 -10.47
CA PRO A 168 -2.44 -29.20 -10.55
C PRO A 168 -1.03 -29.08 -9.99
N ALA A 169 -0.37 -27.99 -10.31
CA ALA A 169 0.91 -27.61 -9.71
C ALA A 169 0.74 -27.24 -8.23
N LYS A 170 1.75 -27.51 -7.43
CA LYS A 170 1.80 -27.12 -6.02
C LYS A 170 2.45 -25.73 -5.88
N VAL A 171 1.76 -24.82 -5.22
CA VAL A 171 2.22 -23.43 -4.97
C VAL A 171 2.40 -23.20 -3.47
N ALA A 172 3.64 -22.90 -3.06
CA ALA A 172 3.96 -22.57 -1.68
C ALA A 172 4.13 -21.03 -1.55
N ILE A 173 3.39 -20.42 -0.62
CA ILE A 173 3.43 -18.96 -0.41
C ILE A 173 3.98 -18.69 0.99
N ILE A 174 5.13 -18.03 1.07
CA ILE A 174 5.81 -17.73 2.33
C ILE A 174 5.45 -16.31 2.76
N GLY A 175 4.59 -16.19 3.77
CA GLY A 175 4.05 -14.93 4.29
C GLY A 175 2.58 -14.72 3.93
N GLY A 176 1.73 -14.60 4.93
CA GLY A 176 0.27 -14.43 4.80
C GLY A 176 -0.20 -12.97 4.80
N GLY A 177 0.68 -12.00 4.53
CA GLY A 177 0.36 -10.57 4.46
C GLY A 177 -0.55 -10.22 3.28
N VAL A 178 -0.52 -8.97 2.85
CA VAL A 178 -1.32 -8.51 1.69
C VAL A 178 -0.87 -9.22 0.41
N VAL A 179 0.44 -9.25 0.15
CA VAL A 179 1.02 -9.92 -1.03
C VAL A 179 0.59 -11.40 -1.06
N GLY A 180 0.84 -12.14 0.03
CA GLY A 180 0.55 -13.57 0.08
C GLY A 180 -0.94 -13.89 -0.06
N LEU A 181 -1.81 -13.11 0.57
CA LEU A 181 -3.26 -13.26 0.41
C LEU A 181 -3.67 -13.12 -1.06
N HIS A 182 -3.14 -12.11 -1.77
CA HIS A 182 -3.51 -11.86 -3.15
C HIS A 182 -2.87 -12.87 -4.12
N ALA A 183 -1.66 -13.37 -3.80
CA ALA A 183 -1.06 -14.49 -4.52
C ALA A 183 -1.91 -15.76 -4.36
N ALA A 184 -2.31 -16.07 -3.12
CA ALA A 184 -3.15 -17.25 -2.84
C ALA A 184 -4.50 -17.19 -3.57
N LYS A 185 -5.14 -15.99 -3.60
CA LYS A 185 -6.40 -15.79 -4.34
C LYS A 185 -6.24 -16.11 -5.82
N MET A 186 -5.14 -15.68 -6.43
CA MET A 186 -4.89 -15.92 -7.86
C MET A 186 -4.55 -17.38 -8.12
N ALA A 187 -3.66 -17.98 -7.32
CA ALA A 187 -3.24 -19.38 -7.50
C ALA A 187 -4.43 -20.34 -7.34
N ALA A 188 -5.20 -20.16 -6.27
CA ALA A 188 -6.42 -20.94 -6.02
C ALA A 188 -7.47 -20.72 -7.10
N GLY A 189 -7.59 -19.46 -7.60
CA GLY A 189 -8.49 -19.13 -8.70
C GLY A 189 -8.13 -19.81 -10.02
N LEU A 190 -6.83 -20.09 -10.22
CA LEU A 190 -6.33 -20.84 -11.38
C LEU A 190 -6.39 -22.37 -11.16
N GLY A 191 -6.81 -22.82 -9.99
CA GLY A 191 -6.97 -24.23 -9.70
C GLY A 191 -5.72 -24.93 -9.18
N ALA A 192 -4.71 -24.18 -8.74
CA ALA A 192 -3.48 -24.76 -8.17
C ALA A 192 -3.74 -25.36 -6.78
N ASP A 193 -2.88 -26.30 -6.38
CA ASP A 193 -2.80 -26.79 -4.99
C ASP A 193 -1.95 -25.79 -4.20
N VAL A 194 -2.56 -25.05 -3.25
CA VAL A 194 -1.94 -23.90 -2.62
C VAL A 194 -1.77 -24.08 -1.12
N SER A 195 -0.54 -23.87 -0.64
CA SER A 195 -0.22 -23.75 0.79
C SER A 195 0.28 -22.34 1.09
N ILE A 196 -0.20 -21.74 2.19
CA ILE A 196 0.27 -20.43 2.65
C ILE A 196 0.83 -20.56 4.08
N LEU A 197 2.06 -20.10 4.28
CA LEU A 197 2.76 -20.19 5.55
C LEU A 197 2.84 -18.82 6.21
N ASP A 198 2.54 -18.76 7.52
CA ASP A 198 2.73 -17.54 8.33
C ASP A 198 3.05 -17.92 9.76
N ARG A 199 3.69 -17.00 10.51
CA ARG A 199 4.00 -17.19 11.93
C ARG A 199 2.92 -16.62 12.84
N SER A 200 1.90 -15.97 12.29
CA SER A 200 0.79 -15.37 13.04
C SER A 200 -0.43 -16.29 13.00
N LEU A 201 -0.71 -16.99 14.09
CA LEU A 201 -1.92 -17.82 14.20
C LEU A 201 -3.21 -17.02 13.99
N PRO A 202 -3.35 -15.79 14.53
CA PRO A 202 -4.52 -14.97 14.18
C PRO A 202 -4.66 -14.72 12.67
N ARG A 203 -3.53 -14.50 11.99
CA ARG A 203 -3.56 -14.31 10.52
C ARG A 203 -3.95 -15.60 9.79
N LEU A 204 -3.40 -16.74 10.21
CA LEU A 204 -3.76 -18.04 9.62
C LEU A 204 -5.25 -18.34 9.77
N ARG A 205 -5.87 -18.03 10.94
CA ARG A 205 -7.32 -18.17 11.13
C ARG A 205 -8.12 -17.32 10.13
N GLN A 206 -7.71 -16.05 9.94
CA GLN A 206 -8.34 -15.16 8.96
C GLN A 206 -8.24 -15.73 7.53
N LEU A 207 -7.08 -16.29 7.18
CA LEU A 207 -6.85 -16.88 5.86
C LEU A 207 -7.72 -18.14 5.68
N ASP A 208 -7.80 -18.96 6.70
CA ASP A 208 -8.64 -20.17 6.71
C ASP A 208 -10.11 -19.80 6.44
N ASP A 209 -10.62 -18.80 7.17
CA ASP A 209 -11.98 -18.27 6.97
C ASP A 209 -12.20 -17.75 5.55
N ILE A 210 -11.21 -17.00 4.99
CA ILE A 210 -11.31 -16.42 3.65
C ILE A 210 -11.36 -17.50 2.56
N PHE A 211 -10.53 -18.52 2.70
CA PHE A 211 -10.37 -19.53 1.65
C PHE A 211 -11.31 -20.74 1.80
N ASN A 212 -11.84 -20.96 2.98
CA ASN A 212 -12.82 -22.00 3.25
C ASN A 212 -12.36 -23.38 2.69
N GLY A 213 -11.15 -23.77 3.04
CA GLY A 213 -10.55 -25.06 2.67
C GLY A 213 -9.92 -25.14 1.28
N ARG A 214 -9.98 -24.07 0.47
CA ARG A 214 -9.37 -24.08 -0.89
C ARG A 214 -7.87 -23.75 -0.88
N VAL A 215 -7.33 -23.35 0.26
CA VAL A 215 -5.90 -23.06 0.47
C VAL A 215 -5.53 -23.64 1.83
N HIS A 216 -4.44 -24.38 1.87
CA HIS A 216 -3.92 -24.96 3.10
C HIS A 216 -3.16 -23.90 3.88
N THR A 217 -3.51 -23.70 5.15
CA THR A 217 -2.78 -22.75 6.01
C THR A 217 -1.82 -23.54 6.92
N ARG A 218 -0.56 -23.12 6.97
CA ARG A 218 0.47 -23.80 7.77
C ARG A 218 1.22 -22.80 8.65
N TYR A 219 1.48 -23.18 9.90
CA TYR A 219 2.37 -22.40 10.77
C TYR A 219 3.82 -22.58 10.28
N SER A 220 4.52 -21.48 10.07
CA SER A 220 5.85 -21.47 9.45
C SER A 220 6.94 -21.88 10.45
N THR A 221 7.07 -23.19 10.70
CA THR A 221 8.25 -23.82 11.33
C THR A 221 9.30 -24.08 10.25
N ILE A 222 10.50 -24.43 10.65
CA ILE A 222 11.57 -24.85 9.72
C ILE A 222 11.11 -26.06 8.91
N ASP A 223 10.63 -27.11 9.59
CA ASP A 223 10.17 -28.35 8.95
C ASP A 223 9.04 -28.07 7.95
N ALA A 224 8.03 -27.27 8.35
CA ALA A 224 6.91 -26.96 7.49
C ALA A 224 7.34 -26.16 6.25
N LEU A 225 8.29 -25.26 6.43
CA LEU A 225 8.86 -24.44 5.33
C LEU A 225 9.59 -25.34 4.34
N GLU A 226 10.47 -26.21 4.83
CA GLU A 226 11.23 -27.16 4.00
C GLU A 226 10.29 -28.09 3.22
N GLU A 227 9.34 -28.72 3.90
CA GLU A 227 8.36 -29.62 3.28
C GLU A 227 7.59 -28.94 2.14
N GLU A 228 7.11 -27.73 2.38
CA GLU A 228 6.33 -27.01 1.36
C GLU A 228 7.22 -26.55 0.20
N VAL A 229 8.43 -26.02 0.47
CA VAL A 229 9.37 -25.55 -0.54
C VAL A 229 9.86 -26.70 -1.42
N PHE A 230 10.25 -27.85 -0.83
CA PHE A 230 10.80 -28.99 -1.57
C PHE A 230 9.75 -29.64 -2.48
N SER A 231 8.48 -29.64 -2.04
CA SER A 231 7.38 -30.23 -2.81
C SER A 231 6.73 -29.27 -3.81
N ALA A 232 7.06 -27.96 -3.75
CA ALA A 232 6.45 -26.95 -4.61
C ALA A 232 6.95 -27.00 -6.05
N ASP A 233 6.11 -26.57 -6.97
CA ASP A 233 6.46 -26.25 -8.36
C ASP A 233 6.70 -24.74 -8.51
N LEU A 234 6.00 -23.93 -7.67
CA LEU A 234 6.13 -22.47 -7.61
C LEU A 234 6.20 -22.04 -6.15
N VAL A 235 7.22 -21.25 -5.80
CA VAL A 235 7.37 -20.65 -4.46
C VAL A 235 7.27 -19.14 -4.56
N ILE A 236 6.38 -18.54 -3.74
CA ILE A 236 6.22 -17.07 -3.68
C ILE A 236 6.77 -16.55 -2.36
N GLY A 237 7.79 -15.69 -2.44
CA GLY A 237 8.34 -14.96 -1.29
C GLY A 237 7.54 -13.69 -1.04
N ALA A 238 6.77 -13.67 0.04
CA ALA A 238 5.80 -12.59 0.34
C ALA A 238 5.95 -12.04 1.76
N VAL A 239 7.16 -12.14 2.34
CA VAL A 239 7.44 -11.66 3.70
C VAL A 239 7.92 -10.22 3.64
N LEU A 240 7.22 -9.34 4.36
CA LEU A 240 7.57 -7.93 4.49
C LEU A 240 7.69 -7.59 5.99
N ILE A 241 8.83 -7.02 6.37
CA ILE A 241 9.03 -6.47 7.71
C ILE A 241 9.14 -4.96 7.56
N PRO A 242 8.17 -4.19 8.05
CA PRO A 242 8.21 -2.73 7.88
C PRO A 242 9.49 -2.12 8.46
N GLY A 243 10.23 -1.39 7.62
CA GLY A 243 11.45 -0.69 8.04
C GLY A 243 12.69 -1.58 8.21
N ALA A 244 12.64 -2.86 7.81
CA ALA A 244 13.77 -3.77 7.92
C ALA A 244 13.94 -4.63 6.67
N ALA A 245 15.12 -5.20 6.50
CA ALA A 245 15.38 -6.16 5.42
C ALA A 245 14.56 -7.45 5.64
N ALA A 246 14.15 -8.07 4.55
CA ALA A 246 13.47 -9.36 4.60
C ALA A 246 14.44 -10.44 5.14
N PRO A 247 13.98 -11.34 6.01
CA PRO A 247 14.83 -12.45 6.46
C PRO A 247 15.05 -13.47 5.33
N LYS A 248 16.26 -14.03 5.26
CA LYS A 248 16.56 -15.10 4.29
C LYS A 248 15.97 -16.41 4.83
N LEU A 249 14.83 -16.82 4.29
CA LEU A 249 14.06 -17.98 4.76
C LEU A 249 14.37 -19.26 3.99
N VAL A 250 14.75 -19.12 2.71
CA VAL A 250 15.12 -20.26 1.87
C VAL A 250 16.60 -20.10 1.53
N THR A 251 17.42 -21.05 1.95
CA THR A 251 18.87 -21.03 1.74
C THR A 251 19.22 -21.62 0.37
N ARG A 252 20.47 -21.41 -0.06
CA ARG A 252 20.97 -22.01 -1.30
C ARG A 252 20.96 -23.54 -1.23
N GLU A 253 21.27 -24.10 -0.05
CA GLU A 253 21.25 -25.56 0.15
C GLU A 253 19.86 -26.16 -0.14
N MET A 254 18.79 -25.48 0.28
CA MET A 254 17.42 -25.93 0.08
C MET A 254 17.07 -26.05 -1.42
N LEU A 255 17.71 -25.26 -2.31
CA LEU A 255 17.48 -25.33 -3.75
C LEU A 255 17.81 -26.72 -4.32
N SER A 256 18.80 -27.40 -3.73
CA SER A 256 19.20 -28.74 -4.20
C SER A 256 18.09 -29.80 -3.99
N ALA A 257 17.23 -29.58 -2.97
CA ALA A 257 16.11 -30.48 -2.65
C ALA A 257 14.81 -30.11 -3.40
N MET A 258 14.77 -28.93 -4.05
CA MET A 258 13.61 -28.51 -4.84
C MET A 258 13.53 -29.27 -6.16
N LYS A 259 12.34 -29.31 -6.72
CA LYS A 259 12.10 -29.93 -8.05
C LYS A 259 12.83 -29.12 -9.14
N LYS A 260 13.62 -29.75 -9.96
CA LYS A 260 14.33 -29.07 -11.07
C LYS A 260 13.33 -28.39 -12.01
N GLY A 261 13.64 -27.13 -12.37
CA GLY A 261 12.76 -26.26 -13.15
C GLY A 261 11.61 -25.68 -12.35
N ALA A 262 11.57 -25.87 -11.03
CA ALA A 262 10.66 -25.12 -10.17
C ALA A 262 10.99 -23.61 -10.23
N VAL A 263 10.02 -22.79 -9.90
CA VAL A 263 10.12 -21.33 -10.01
C VAL A 263 10.03 -20.68 -8.63
N ILE A 264 10.89 -19.73 -8.38
CA ILE A 264 10.81 -18.83 -7.22
C ILE A 264 10.43 -17.42 -7.73
N VAL A 265 9.41 -16.83 -7.14
CA VAL A 265 9.07 -15.41 -7.36
C VAL A 265 9.27 -14.67 -6.05
N ASP A 266 10.27 -13.79 -5.98
CA ASP A 266 10.59 -13.03 -4.77
C ASP A 266 9.97 -11.64 -4.83
N VAL A 267 8.76 -11.51 -4.26
CA VAL A 267 8.08 -10.20 -4.21
C VAL A 267 8.72 -9.28 -3.15
N ALA A 268 9.45 -9.84 -2.20
CA ALA A 268 10.16 -9.10 -1.16
C ALA A 268 11.48 -8.49 -1.65
N ILE A 269 11.79 -8.62 -2.95
CA ILE A 269 13.10 -8.21 -3.51
C ILE A 269 13.44 -6.74 -3.26
N ASP A 270 12.46 -5.85 -3.24
CA ASP A 270 12.66 -4.42 -2.93
C ASP A 270 13.23 -4.20 -1.51
N GLN A 271 13.13 -5.21 -0.63
CA GLN A 271 13.68 -5.21 0.73
C GLN A 271 14.81 -6.25 0.89
N GLY A 272 15.49 -6.56 -0.20
CA GLY A 272 16.61 -7.50 -0.22
C GLY A 272 16.26 -8.96 -0.51
N GLY A 273 14.96 -9.27 -0.58
CA GLY A 273 14.46 -10.61 -0.88
C GLY A 273 14.51 -11.60 0.28
N CYS A 274 13.62 -12.58 0.27
CA CYS A 274 13.55 -13.60 1.32
C CYS A 274 14.19 -14.94 0.94
N PHE A 275 14.84 -15.02 -0.21
CA PHE A 275 15.67 -16.16 -0.61
C PHE A 275 17.13 -15.74 -0.62
N GLU A 276 18.02 -16.61 -0.15
CA GLU A 276 19.46 -16.33 -0.09
C GLU A 276 20.03 -16.01 -1.48
N THR A 277 19.54 -16.70 -2.50
CA THR A 277 19.99 -16.57 -3.89
C THR A 277 19.32 -15.43 -4.65
N SER A 278 18.39 -14.69 -4.03
CA SER A 278 17.70 -13.58 -4.70
C SER A 278 18.60 -12.37 -4.94
N HIS A 279 18.60 -11.88 -6.16
CA HIS A 279 19.10 -10.55 -6.51
C HIS A 279 18.11 -9.87 -7.45
N ALA A 280 18.06 -8.55 -7.39
CA ALA A 280 17.07 -7.77 -8.14
C ALA A 280 17.29 -7.89 -9.66
N THR A 281 16.19 -8.10 -10.40
CA THR A 281 16.14 -8.11 -11.84
C THR A 281 15.25 -6.99 -12.37
N THR A 282 15.18 -6.85 -13.70
CA THR A 282 14.39 -5.81 -14.35
C THR A 282 13.29 -6.44 -15.22
N HIS A 283 12.36 -5.62 -15.69
CA HIS A 283 11.33 -6.08 -16.63
C HIS A 283 11.91 -6.52 -17.99
N SER A 284 13.09 -6.02 -18.36
CA SER A 284 13.78 -6.40 -19.61
C SER A 284 14.41 -7.79 -19.52
N GLU A 285 14.96 -8.12 -18.34
CA GLU A 285 15.58 -9.42 -18.06
C GLU A 285 15.03 -9.92 -16.74
N PRO A 286 13.81 -10.52 -16.74
CA PRO A 286 13.08 -10.75 -15.50
C PRO A 286 13.52 -11.97 -14.71
N THR A 287 14.19 -12.93 -15.36
CA THR A 287 14.54 -14.22 -14.74
C THR A 287 16.01 -14.57 -14.88
N TYR A 288 16.48 -15.40 -13.97
CA TYR A 288 17.77 -16.08 -14.03
C TYR A 288 17.64 -17.45 -13.40
N GLU A 289 18.63 -18.30 -13.60
CA GLU A 289 18.63 -19.67 -13.04
C GLU A 289 19.77 -19.83 -12.02
N VAL A 290 19.47 -20.46 -10.89
CA VAL A 290 20.46 -20.89 -9.91
C VAL A 290 20.18 -22.35 -9.54
N ASP A 291 21.18 -23.19 -9.73
CA ASP A 291 21.13 -24.61 -9.34
C ASP A 291 19.90 -25.35 -9.90
N GLY A 292 19.46 -24.97 -11.13
CA GLY A 292 18.31 -25.59 -11.81
C GLY A 292 16.96 -25.05 -11.38
N ILE A 293 16.92 -23.93 -10.63
CA ILE A 293 15.70 -23.27 -10.17
C ILE A 293 15.60 -21.88 -10.81
N VAL A 294 14.47 -21.61 -11.44
CA VAL A 294 14.23 -20.32 -12.10
C VAL A 294 13.83 -19.28 -11.05
N HIS A 295 14.49 -18.14 -11.07
CA HIS A 295 14.22 -17.01 -10.17
C HIS A 295 13.62 -15.85 -10.94
N TYR A 296 12.46 -15.35 -10.49
CA TYR A 296 11.85 -14.11 -10.96
C TYR A 296 11.91 -13.11 -9.78
N CYS A 297 12.78 -12.12 -9.90
CA CYS A 297 13.07 -11.18 -8.80
C CYS A 297 12.98 -9.72 -9.27
N VAL A 298 11.97 -9.41 -10.09
CA VAL A 298 11.82 -8.08 -10.70
C VAL A 298 11.46 -7.06 -9.63
N ALA A 299 12.33 -6.06 -9.46
CA ALA A 299 12.04 -4.89 -8.63
C ALA A 299 10.92 -4.06 -9.29
N ASN A 300 10.04 -3.50 -8.49
CA ASN A 300 8.92 -2.69 -8.98
C ASN A 300 7.93 -3.49 -9.85
N MET A 301 7.60 -4.71 -9.45
CA MET A 301 6.63 -5.56 -10.17
C MET A 301 5.36 -4.80 -10.61
N PRO A 302 4.71 -3.95 -9.76
CA PRO A 302 3.49 -3.26 -10.18
C PRO A 302 3.67 -2.30 -11.38
N GLY A 303 4.89 -1.91 -11.71
CA GLY A 303 5.20 -1.09 -12.90
C GLY A 303 4.84 -1.78 -14.21
N ALA A 304 4.84 -3.12 -14.23
CA ALA A 304 4.51 -3.90 -15.44
C ALA A 304 3.03 -3.79 -15.85
N VAL A 305 2.15 -3.41 -14.92
CA VAL A 305 0.70 -3.32 -15.18
C VAL A 305 0.20 -1.91 -14.81
N PRO A 306 0.68 -0.88 -15.53
CA PRO A 306 0.51 0.51 -15.11
C PRO A 306 -0.94 0.97 -15.05
N ILE A 307 -1.82 0.48 -15.92
CA ILE A 307 -3.24 0.83 -15.88
C ILE A 307 -3.85 0.42 -14.54
N THR A 308 -3.73 -0.86 -14.19
CA THR A 308 -4.25 -1.38 -12.91
C THR A 308 -3.62 -0.66 -11.72
N SER A 309 -2.30 -0.53 -11.73
CA SER A 309 -1.53 0.02 -10.61
C SER A 309 -1.80 1.50 -10.39
N ALA A 310 -1.89 2.32 -11.45
CA ALA A 310 -2.17 3.75 -11.32
C ALA A 310 -3.58 3.98 -10.76
N HIS A 311 -4.58 3.25 -11.26
CA HIS A 311 -5.94 3.38 -10.73
C HIS A 311 -6.04 2.92 -9.27
N ALA A 312 -5.42 1.78 -8.94
CA ALA A 312 -5.42 1.27 -7.56
C ALA A 312 -4.76 2.26 -6.59
N LEU A 313 -3.61 2.82 -6.98
CA LEU A 313 -2.89 3.82 -6.16
C LEU A 313 -3.73 5.09 -6.02
N ASN A 314 -4.25 5.62 -7.11
CA ASN A 314 -5.04 6.86 -7.10
C ASN A 314 -6.28 6.73 -6.21
N ASN A 315 -6.99 5.60 -6.27
CA ASN A 315 -8.14 5.34 -5.40
C ASN A 315 -7.78 5.42 -3.91
N ALA A 316 -6.59 4.96 -3.55
CA ALA A 316 -6.11 5.01 -2.18
C ALA A 316 -5.62 6.41 -1.78
N THR A 317 -4.82 7.05 -2.63
CA THR A 317 -4.18 8.35 -2.31
C THR A 317 -5.18 9.50 -2.23
N LEU A 318 -6.25 9.47 -3.03
CA LEU A 318 -7.30 10.50 -3.00
C LEU A 318 -7.90 10.70 -1.61
N HIS A 319 -8.05 9.64 -0.85
CA HIS A 319 -8.61 9.71 0.52
C HIS A 319 -7.73 10.55 1.47
N TYR A 320 -6.43 10.61 1.19
CA TYR A 320 -5.44 11.31 2.02
C TYR A 320 -5.03 12.66 1.47
N UNK A 321 -5.43 12.99 0.38
CA UNK A 321 -5.08 14.07 -0.16
C UNK A 321 -5.74 15.08 0.53
N PRO A 322 -5.20 16.14 0.58
CA PRO A 322 -5.89 17.29 1.17
C PRO A 322 -7.00 17.79 0.27
N LEU A 323 -8.06 17.00 0.17
CA LEU A 323 -9.25 17.33 -0.63
C LEU A 323 -10.05 18.52 -0.07
N ARG A 324 -9.69 19.02 1.11
CA ARG A 324 -10.32 20.23 1.65
C ARG A 324 -9.47 21.44 1.25
N SER A 325 -10.04 22.35 0.47
CA SER A 325 -9.43 23.66 0.23
C SER A 325 -9.24 24.37 1.58
N ALA A 326 -8.11 25.02 1.76
CA ALA A 326 -7.80 25.79 2.96
C ALA A 326 -8.68 27.07 3.11
N THR A 327 -9.82 27.13 2.43
CA THR A 327 -10.72 28.28 2.39
C THR A 327 -11.84 28.24 3.43
N ARG A 328 -11.59 27.67 4.63
CA ARG A 328 -12.29 28.22 5.79
C ARG A 328 -11.33 29.17 6.49
N ARG A 329 -11.19 30.39 5.95
CA ARG A 329 -10.79 31.50 6.78
C ARG A 329 -11.84 31.53 7.92
N SER A 330 -11.39 31.22 9.12
CA SER A 330 -12.17 31.46 10.33
C SER A 330 -12.66 32.90 10.27
N ARG A 331 -13.94 33.13 10.16
CA ARG A 331 -14.54 34.42 10.46
C ARG A 331 -14.03 34.79 11.86
N PRO A 332 -13.52 36.01 12.06
CA PRO A 332 -13.19 36.43 13.42
C PRO A 332 -14.46 36.30 14.22
N GLN A 333 -14.42 35.51 15.27
CA GLN A 333 -15.49 35.50 16.26
C GLN A 333 -15.46 36.90 16.89
N GLY A 334 -16.49 37.68 16.57
CA GLY A 334 -16.68 38.97 17.19
C GLY A 334 -16.76 38.78 18.68
N HIS A 335 -15.79 39.36 19.38
CA HIS A 335 -15.82 39.48 20.85
C HIS A 335 -17.00 40.39 21.20
N CYS A 336 -18.12 39.78 21.57
CA CYS A 336 -19.18 40.51 22.23
C CYS A 336 -18.72 40.79 23.66
N ARG A 337 -18.13 41.94 23.91
CA ARG A 337 -17.87 42.42 25.28
C ARG A 337 -19.20 42.85 25.87
N ARG A 338 -19.81 42.05 26.72
CA ARG A 338 -20.83 42.50 27.69
C ARG A 338 -20.11 42.89 28.98
N PRO A 339 -20.46 44.03 29.58
CA PRO A 339 -19.84 44.43 30.84
C PRO A 339 -20.30 43.56 31.99
N ALA A 340 -19.39 43.24 32.89
CA ALA A 340 -19.60 42.44 34.08
C ALA A 340 -20.29 43.29 35.15
N SER A 341 -21.62 43.36 35.11
CA SER A 341 -22.41 43.78 36.26
C SER A 341 -23.80 43.23 36.14
N ALA A 342 -24.06 42.16 36.85
CA ALA A 342 -25.32 41.64 37.38
C ALA A 342 -25.33 40.08 37.40
N CYS A 343 -24.67 39.53 38.41
CA CYS A 343 -25.00 38.19 38.86
C CYS A 343 -25.07 38.26 40.40
N ARG A 344 -26.28 38.24 40.94
CA ARG A 344 -26.49 37.95 42.36
C ARG A 344 -26.49 36.42 42.52
N PRO A 345 -25.91 35.89 43.62
CA PRO A 345 -25.95 34.45 43.88
C PRO A 345 -27.28 34.05 44.52
N GLU A 346 -27.96 33.07 43.96
CA GLU A 346 -29.10 32.40 44.58
C GLU A 346 -28.63 31.19 45.39
N ARG A 347 -29.33 30.99 46.57
CA ARG A 347 -29.02 29.98 47.58
C ARG A 347 -29.33 28.55 47.11
N PRO A 348 -28.64 27.52 47.68
CA PRO A 348 -28.92 26.12 47.37
C PRO A 348 -30.15 25.59 48.13
N PRO A 349 -30.91 24.65 47.56
CA PRO A 349 -32.05 24.00 48.30
C PRO A 349 -31.55 22.88 49.19
N ARG A 350 -32.27 22.70 50.32
CA ARG A 350 -32.04 21.66 51.36
C ARG A 350 -32.68 20.32 50.95
N PRO A 351 -32.19 19.19 51.49
CA PRO A 351 -32.76 17.88 51.22
C PRO A 351 -33.85 17.49 52.25
N ARG A 352 -34.83 16.74 51.81
CA ARG A 352 -35.78 15.87 52.58
C ARG A 352 -36.74 15.23 51.57
N ASP A 353 -37.35 14.05 51.77
CA ASP A 353 -37.27 12.92 52.69
C ASP A 353 -37.87 11.70 51.98
N GLU A 354 -37.55 10.55 52.53
CA GLU A 354 -38.02 9.22 52.15
C GLU A 354 -39.54 9.07 52.18
N CYS A 355 -40.11 8.16 51.39
CA CYS A 355 -41.02 7.13 51.89
C CYS A 355 -41.47 6.08 50.84
N CYS A 356 -41.32 4.94 51.14
CA CYS A 356 -41.76 3.57 51.10
C CYS A 356 -43.01 3.14 50.28
N CYS A 357 -42.90 1.87 49.80
CA CYS A 357 -43.94 0.84 49.56
C CYS A 357 -44.74 0.94 48.28
N GLY A 358 -44.95 -0.08 47.52
CA GLY A 358 -45.02 -1.49 47.62
C GLY A 358 -45.66 -2.16 46.41
N ARG A 359 -45.17 -3.34 46.04
CA ARG A 359 -45.83 -4.51 45.38
C ARG A 359 -46.86 -4.31 44.26
N SER A 360 -46.70 -4.86 43.08
CA SER A 360 -47.01 -6.23 42.71
C SER A 360 -47.16 -6.43 41.19
N ALA A 361 -46.91 -7.65 40.83
CA ALA A 361 -46.86 -8.27 39.50
C ALA A 361 -48.07 -8.07 38.57
N ARG A 362 -47.80 -8.13 37.28
CA ARG A 362 -48.38 -9.09 36.28
C ARG A 362 -48.08 -8.70 34.84
N LEU A 363 -47.45 -9.62 34.17
CA LEU A 363 -47.58 -10.08 32.78
C LEU A 363 -48.36 -9.23 31.72
N ARG A 364 -47.75 -8.89 30.60
CA ARG A 364 -48.11 -9.36 29.23
C ARG A 364 -47.23 -8.78 28.13
N ARG A 365 -46.91 -9.61 27.13
CA ARG A 365 -46.20 -9.38 25.89
C ARG A 365 -47.09 -8.67 24.83
N PRO A 366 -46.60 -8.52 23.57
CA PRO A 366 -45.58 -7.67 22.99
C PRO A 366 -46.14 -6.81 21.84
N CYS A 367 -45.38 -5.88 21.28
CA CYS A 367 -45.51 -5.49 19.86
C CYS A 367 -44.35 -4.65 19.37
N ALA A 368 -43.66 -5.16 18.41
CA ALA A 368 -43.28 -4.76 17.01
C ALA A 368 -42.49 -3.47 16.79
N ARG A 369 -41.29 -3.69 16.28
CA ARG A 369 -40.57 -3.00 15.18
C ARG A 369 -40.30 -1.49 15.28
N GLY A 370 -39.02 -1.17 15.50
CA GLY A 370 -38.41 0.10 15.15
C GLY A 370 -36.96 -0.10 14.69
N ARG A 371 -36.67 0.37 13.51
CA ARG A 371 -35.32 0.33 12.90
C ARG A 371 -34.33 1.22 13.67
N PRO A 372 -33.06 0.84 13.83
CA PRO A 372 -32.08 1.72 14.45
C PRO A 372 -31.58 2.78 13.47
N GLN A 373 -31.59 4.01 13.88
CA GLN A 373 -30.92 5.13 13.20
C GLN A 373 -29.40 5.05 13.44
N ARG A 374 -28.63 5.12 12.37
CA ARG A 374 -27.18 5.21 12.45
C ARG A 374 -26.77 6.60 12.98
N ARG A 375 -26.11 6.62 14.10
CA ARG A 375 -25.43 7.82 14.58
C ARG A 375 -24.04 7.90 13.95
N LEU A 376 -23.79 8.98 13.22
CA LEU A 376 -22.46 9.34 12.70
C LEU A 376 -21.62 9.88 13.86
N ILE A 377 -20.48 9.25 14.11
CA ILE A 377 -19.50 9.71 15.10
C ILE A 377 -18.51 10.66 14.38
N PRO A 378 -18.26 11.86 14.89
CA PRO A 378 -17.29 12.77 14.25
C PRO A 378 -15.86 12.29 14.48
N VAL A 379 -15.08 12.27 13.38
CA VAL A 379 -13.66 11.94 13.41
C VAL A 379 -12.88 13.18 13.87
N CYS A 380 -12.18 13.07 14.97
CA CYS A 380 -11.25 14.09 15.44
C CYS A 380 -9.99 14.12 14.56
N ALA A 381 -9.68 15.28 14.00
CA ALA A 381 -8.47 15.50 13.21
C ALA A 381 -7.24 15.53 14.12
N ASN A 382 -6.25 14.74 13.81
CA ASN A 382 -4.96 14.71 14.51
C ASN A 382 -4.05 15.86 14.07
N ARG A 383 -3.30 16.42 14.98
CA ARG A 383 -2.39 17.55 14.79
C ARG A 383 -1.13 17.17 13.98
N PRO A 384 -0.63 18.06 13.13
CA PRO A 384 0.55 17.77 12.28
C PRO A 384 1.88 17.96 13.02
N GLY A 385 2.12 17.20 14.07
CA GLY A 385 3.36 17.32 14.84
C GLY A 385 4.20 16.05 14.99
N ALA A 386 3.67 14.92 14.58
CA ALA A 386 4.28 13.64 14.92
C ALA A 386 5.33 13.12 13.92
N VAL A 387 5.34 13.63 12.70
CA VAL A 387 6.16 13.05 11.62
C VAL A 387 7.64 13.46 11.72
N LEU A 388 7.91 14.64 12.27
CA LEU A 388 9.29 15.15 12.38
C LEU A 388 10.11 14.54 13.54
N ARG A 389 9.47 13.95 14.54
CA ARG A 389 10.20 13.40 15.69
C ARG A 389 10.83 12.02 15.42
N ARG A 390 10.27 11.23 14.50
CA ARG A 390 10.83 9.89 14.20
C ARG A 390 12.12 9.92 13.38
N ALA A 391 12.30 10.93 12.52
CA ALA A 391 13.55 11.08 11.77
C ALA A 391 14.77 11.41 12.67
N ARG A 392 14.54 12.06 13.83
CA ARG A 392 15.61 12.35 14.78
C ARG A 392 16.00 11.15 15.65
N ALA A 393 15.07 10.23 15.94
CA ALA A 393 15.35 9.06 16.77
C ALA A 393 16.20 8.01 16.04
N GLN A 394 16.07 7.91 14.72
CA GLN A 394 16.86 6.98 13.92
C GLN A 394 18.36 7.37 13.81
N ARG A 395 18.70 8.64 14.05
CA ARG A 395 20.13 9.08 14.07
C ARG A 395 20.91 8.59 15.28
N ALA A 396 20.23 8.27 16.38
CA ALA A 396 20.91 7.83 17.62
C ALA A 396 21.29 6.35 17.59
N SER A 397 20.69 5.56 16.72
CA SER A 397 20.90 4.10 16.65
C SER A 397 22.03 3.66 15.69
N MET A 398 22.63 4.60 14.93
CA MET A 398 23.68 4.25 13.96
C MET A 398 25.12 4.54 14.44
N ARG A 399 25.29 4.82 15.74
CA ARG A 399 26.63 4.93 16.31
C ARG A 399 26.80 3.90 17.43
N HIS A 400 27.05 2.66 17.02
CA HIS A 400 27.80 1.64 17.77
C HIS A 400 28.02 0.45 16.87
#